data_c5694ab33ab0ae19ad1620fd1b016b38
#
_entry.id   c5694ab33ab0ae19ad1620fd1b016b38
#
_cell.length_a   1.000
_cell.length_b   1.000
_cell.length_c   1.000
_cell.angle_alpha   90.00
_cell.angle_beta   90.00
_cell.angle_gamma   90.00
#
_symmetry.space_group_name_H-M   'P 1'
#
loop_
_entity.id
_entity.type
_entity.pdbx_description
1 polymer ?
#
loop_
_entity_poly.entity_id
_entity_poly.type
_entity_poly.pdbx_seq_one_letter_code
_entity_poly.pdbx_strand_id
1 'polypeptide(L)'
;MKKWFVILLGVLLVTASGCVRKTVLDDMNTVTGIGYDYHSKTKVRGTVLIPVYQPQQISNQTLSTTLEVSRDVINELQHKSSEPLGRGSLEVLLFGDKMARKGTIGVLEMLQRDPRIGTRAQVAIVKGRTDKLLQGNYGTVGNGIYLSNLIRQNIEERDIPRTNLHSFLYAYYSNGSDPFLPYLQKEGNKVKVVGIALFKNDRMVHHIKNKDLFYFKILSARYKTGTHTTKMEGEYASIRNITTTRKFLIEGPKERPSITVDIRMKGVLYEFSHDVYNKKIRKQIEDAFEKDIAKNADRLIKHMQSHRIDPVGFGERAKSRYRNFDYKAFYRNYPDLDIKVKAKVTITQAGIVE
;
A
#
# COMPACT_ATOMS: atom_id res chain seq x y z
N MET A 1 -35.68 56.65 0.98
CA MET A 1 -35.41 55.25 1.33
C MET A 1 -34.32 54.62 0.45
N LYS A 2 -34.34 54.76 -0.88
CA LYS A 2 -33.30 54.11 -1.77
C LYS A 2 -31.86 54.58 -1.48
N LYS A 3 -31.62 55.86 -1.19
CA LYS A 3 -30.27 56.38 -0.89
C LYS A 3 -29.64 55.77 0.39
N TRP A 4 -30.43 55.59 1.43
CA TRP A 4 -29.97 55.00 2.68
C TRP A 4 -29.66 53.51 2.53
N PHE A 5 -30.40 52.79 1.69
CA PHE A 5 -30.17 51.38 1.41
C PHE A 5 -28.84 51.19 0.63
N VAL A 6 -28.50 52.07 -0.28
CA VAL A 6 -27.20 52.02 -1.02
C VAL A 6 -26.03 52.32 -0.06
N ILE A 7 -26.19 53.26 0.87
CA ILE A 7 -25.15 53.56 1.86
C ILE A 7 -24.96 52.35 2.81
N LEU A 8 -26.04 51.73 3.29
CA LEU A 8 -25.99 50.55 4.14
C LEU A 8 -25.33 49.37 3.44
N LEU A 9 -25.65 49.14 2.16
CA LEU A 9 -25.03 48.08 1.33
C LEU A 9 -23.54 48.35 1.09
N GLY A 10 -23.15 49.62 0.90
CA GLY A 10 -21.75 50.04 0.77
C GLY A 10 -20.93 49.77 2.06
N VAL A 11 -21.51 50.10 3.19
CA VAL A 11 -20.87 49.83 4.50
C VAL A 11 -20.76 48.33 4.77
N LEU A 12 -21.75 47.51 4.39
CA LEU A 12 -21.73 46.07 4.52
C LEU A 12 -20.62 45.40 3.65
N LEU A 13 -20.39 45.94 2.43
CA LEU A 13 -19.33 45.49 1.52
C LEU A 13 -17.92 45.82 2.06
N VAL A 14 -17.74 46.93 2.74
CA VAL A 14 -16.45 47.34 3.33
C VAL A 14 -16.13 46.52 4.59
N THR A 15 -17.14 46.13 5.35
CA THR A 15 -16.95 45.26 6.54
C THR A 15 -16.73 43.78 6.19
N ALA A 16 -17.06 43.36 4.99
CA ALA A 16 -16.83 42.02 4.50
C ALA A 16 -15.35 41.72 4.07
N SER A 17 -14.45 42.71 4.18
CA SER A 17 -13.02 42.53 3.94
C SER A 17 -12.41 41.76 5.12
N GLY A 18 -12.71 40.48 5.24
CA GLY A 18 -12.08 39.58 6.21
C GLY A 18 -10.57 39.50 5.94
N CYS A 19 -9.76 39.86 6.91
CA CYS A 19 -8.32 39.62 6.89
C CYS A 19 -8.04 38.12 6.81
N VAL A 20 -7.86 37.61 5.62
CA VAL A 20 -7.25 36.29 5.43
C VAL A 20 -5.79 36.40 5.87
N ARG A 21 -5.42 35.73 6.94
CA ARG A 21 -4.03 35.61 7.39
C ARG A 21 -3.22 35.00 6.25
N LYS A 22 -2.43 35.76 5.52
CA LYS A 22 -1.47 35.22 4.55
C LYS A 22 -0.41 34.45 5.32
N THR A 23 -0.41 33.15 5.18
CA THR A 23 0.70 32.29 5.63
C THR A 23 1.71 32.24 4.48
N VAL A 24 2.88 32.82 4.68
CA VAL A 24 3.97 32.75 3.71
C VAL A 24 4.58 31.35 3.85
N LEU A 25 4.67 30.60 2.74
CA LEU A 25 5.19 29.24 2.75
C LEU A 25 6.67 29.19 3.22
N ASP A 26 7.41 30.24 2.91
CA ASP A 26 8.85 30.32 3.27
C ASP A 26 9.09 30.46 4.77
N ASP A 27 8.07 30.87 5.55
CA ASP A 27 8.14 31.00 7.01
C ASP A 27 7.61 29.74 7.72
N MET A 28 7.53 28.60 7.06
CA MET A 28 6.97 27.36 7.60
C MET A 28 7.89 26.16 7.42
N ASN A 29 8.08 25.41 8.48
CA ASN A 29 8.70 24.09 8.41
C ASN A 29 7.72 23.06 7.81
N THR A 30 7.95 22.67 6.58
CA THR A 30 7.08 21.74 5.85
C THR A 30 7.31 20.29 6.29
N VAL A 31 6.31 19.67 6.90
CA VAL A 31 6.37 18.25 7.29
C VAL A 31 6.13 17.36 6.06
N THR A 32 7.14 16.57 5.68
CA THR A 32 7.07 15.63 4.53
C THR A 32 6.89 14.17 4.95
N GLY A 33 7.12 13.84 6.22
CA GLY A 33 6.94 12.48 6.71
C GLY A 33 6.50 12.47 8.18
N ILE A 34 5.66 11.51 8.54
CA ILE A 34 5.28 11.25 9.93
C ILE A 34 5.49 9.76 10.20
N GLY A 35 6.11 9.46 11.35
CA GLY A 35 6.29 8.10 11.84
C GLY A 35 5.65 7.91 13.20
N TYR A 36 4.97 6.79 13.40
CA TYR A 36 4.39 6.39 14.68
C TYR A 36 4.98 5.07 15.16
N ASP A 37 5.55 5.11 16.35
CA ASP A 37 6.11 3.95 17.03
C ASP A 37 5.35 3.66 18.34
N TYR A 38 5.18 2.39 18.63
CA TYR A 38 4.57 1.96 19.88
C TYR A 38 5.40 2.39 21.09
N HIS A 39 4.78 3.04 22.06
CA HIS A 39 5.39 3.37 23.34
C HIS A 39 4.76 2.58 24.48
N SER A 40 3.44 2.69 24.68
CA SER A 40 2.66 1.97 25.70
C SER A 40 1.25 1.67 25.18
N LYS A 41 0.37 1.13 26.02
CA LYS A 41 -1.03 0.88 25.65
C LYS A 41 -1.79 2.14 25.23
N THR A 42 -1.50 3.28 25.82
CA THR A 42 -2.20 4.56 25.61
C THR A 42 -1.35 5.59 24.89
N LYS A 43 -0.03 5.36 24.74
CA LYS A 43 0.90 6.33 24.19
C LYS A 43 1.67 5.79 23.01
N VAL A 44 1.91 6.66 22.04
CA VAL A 44 2.76 6.46 20.88
C VAL A 44 3.90 7.47 20.88
N ARG A 45 5.01 7.09 20.25
CA ARG A 45 6.06 8.04 19.89
C ARG A 45 5.79 8.51 18.48
N GLY A 46 5.47 9.79 18.31
CA GLY A 46 5.35 10.45 17.03
C GLY A 46 6.67 11.11 16.64
N THR A 47 7.06 10.96 15.39
CA THR A 47 8.24 11.59 14.79
C THR A 47 7.83 12.27 13.50
N VAL A 48 8.12 13.56 13.35
CA VAL A 48 7.92 14.30 12.10
C VAL A 48 9.26 14.49 11.39
N LEU A 49 9.21 14.51 10.07
CA LEU A 49 10.34 14.70 9.18
C LEU A 49 10.18 16.01 8.44
N ILE A 50 11.20 16.88 8.54
CA ILE A 50 11.24 18.21 7.96
C ILE A 50 12.46 18.27 7.04
N PRO A 51 12.30 18.52 5.72
CA PRO A 51 13.44 18.77 4.84
C PRO A 51 14.03 20.15 5.14
N VAL A 52 15.35 20.23 5.20
CA VAL A 52 16.10 21.48 5.34
C VAL A 52 16.82 21.73 4.01
N TYR A 53 16.35 22.74 3.29
CA TYR A 53 16.88 23.10 1.99
C TYR A 53 18.18 23.89 2.14
N GLN A 54 19.25 23.41 1.52
CA GLN A 54 20.54 24.07 1.47
C GLN A 54 20.97 24.24 -0.01
N PRO A 55 21.83 25.20 -0.38
CA PRO A 55 22.13 25.48 -1.78
C PRO A 55 22.62 24.28 -2.61
N GLN A 56 23.28 23.31 -1.97
CA GLN A 56 23.88 22.15 -2.67
C GLN A 56 23.25 20.81 -2.28
N GLN A 57 22.42 20.76 -1.23
CA GLN A 57 21.83 19.52 -0.76
C GLN A 57 20.56 19.76 0.07
N ILE A 58 19.71 18.73 0.14
CA ILE A 58 18.60 18.71 1.09
C ILE A 58 19.00 17.81 2.25
N SER A 59 19.09 18.38 3.45
CA SER A 59 19.24 17.62 4.68
C SER A 59 17.88 17.34 5.32
N ASN A 60 17.86 16.53 6.37
CA ASN A 60 16.63 16.14 7.02
C ASN A 60 16.73 16.39 8.52
N GLN A 61 15.74 17.09 9.06
CA GLN A 61 15.55 17.26 10.50
C GLN A 61 14.39 16.41 10.98
N THR A 62 14.51 15.82 12.16
CA THR A 62 13.42 15.10 12.79
C THR A 62 13.12 15.64 14.17
N LEU A 63 11.85 15.87 14.46
CA LEU A 63 11.36 16.17 15.80
C LEU A 63 10.51 14.99 16.30
N SER A 64 10.66 14.65 17.57
CA SER A 64 9.92 13.53 18.17
C SER A 64 9.30 13.91 19.51
N THR A 65 8.14 13.32 19.79
CA THR A 65 7.48 13.41 21.08
C THR A 65 6.74 12.14 21.42
N THR A 66 6.44 11.93 22.70
CA THR A 66 5.56 10.86 23.14
C THR A 66 4.23 11.48 23.53
N LEU A 67 3.14 10.98 22.95
CA LEU A 67 1.80 11.54 23.11
C LEU A 67 0.75 10.42 23.20
N GLU A 68 -0.44 10.76 23.64
CA GLU A 68 -1.58 9.84 23.58
C GLU A 68 -1.98 9.55 22.13
N VAL A 69 -2.47 8.35 21.86
CA VAL A 69 -2.81 7.89 20.49
C VAL A 69 -3.82 8.81 19.79
N SER A 70 -4.71 9.45 20.54
CA SER A 70 -5.74 10.37 20.02
C SER A 70 -5.24 11.78 19.74
N ARG A 71 -4.00 12.12 20.12
CA ARG A 71 -3.44 13.45 19.94
C ARG A 71 -2.64 13.58 18.65
N ASP A 72 -2.68 14.77 18.10
CA ASP A 72 -1.97 15.12 16.88
C ASP A 72 -0.51 15.45 17.17
N VAL A 73 0.39 14.66 16.56
CA VAL A 73 1.84 14.80 16.74
C VAL A 73 2.38 16.16 16.27
N ILE A 74 1.80 16.73 15.22
CA ILE A 74 2.26 18.02 14.69
C ILE A 74 1.89 19.13 15.66
N ASN A 75 0.67 19.12 16.21
CA ASN A 75 0.25 20.08 17.22
C ASN A 75 1.11 19.99 18.49
N GLU A 76 1.43 18.79 18.96
CA GLU A 76 2.29 18.60 20.12
C GLU A 76 3.74 19.05 19.87
N LEU A 77 4.23 18.93 18.62
CA LEU A 77 5.58 19.35 18.26
C LEU A 77 5.68 20.84 17.91
N GLN A 78 4.55 21.52 17.69
CA GLN A 78 4.55 22.96 17.38
C GLN A 78 5.30 23.78 18.45
N HIS A 79 5.21 23.38 19.72
CA HIS A 79 5.93 24.04 20.82
C HIS A 79 7.44 23.76 20.85
N LYS A 80 7.93 22.86 19.99
CA LYS A 80 9.35 22.50 19.87
C LYS A 80 9.99 22.97 18.56
N SER A 81 9.19 23.60 17.71
CA SER A 81 9.63 24.11 16.42
C SER A 81 9.81 25.62 16.50
N SER A 82 10.90 26.14 15.94
CA SER A 82 11.14 27.58 15.80
C SER A 82 10.17 28.26 14.83
N GLU A 83 9.64 27.49 13.88
CA GLU A 83 8.73 27.93 12.84
C GLU A 83 7.43 27.09 12.85
N PRO A 84 6.31 27.62 12.30
CA PRO A 84 5.09 26.85 12.18
C PRO A 84 5.27 25.56 11.39
N LEU A 85 4.74 24.43 11.90
CA LEU A 85 4.78 23.14 11.21
C LEU A 85 3.62 23.02 10.22
N GLY A 86 3.94 23.01 8.92
CA GLY A 86 2.99 22.87 7.82
C GLY A 86 2.71 21.40 7.47
N ARG A 87 1.44 21.06 7.17
CA ARG A 87 0.97 19.69 6.90
C ARG A 87 0.72 19.40 5.42
N GLY A 88 0.67 20.44 4.59
CA GLY A 88 0.18 20.33 3.20
C GLY A 88 1.06 19.51 2.25
N SER A 89 2.27 19.16 2.66
CA SER A 89 3.23 18.41 1.85
C SER A 89 3.57 17.04 2.40
N LEU A 90 2.66 16.43 3.17
CA LEU A 90 2.89 15.09 3.71
C LEU A 90 2.98 14.07 2.57
N GLU A 91 4.17 13.50 2.39
CA GLU A 91 4.49 12.50 1.37
C GLU A 91 4.32 11.08 1.89
N VAL A 92 4.71 10.83 3.16
CA VAL A 92 4.75 9.48 3.71
C VAL A 92 4.30 9.43 5.17
N LEU A 93 3.47 8.43 5.46
CA LEU A 93 3.00 8.06 6.79
C LEU A 93 3.52 6.66 7.13
N LEU A 94 4.25 6.53 8.21
CA LEU A 94 4.91 5.30 8.60
C LEU A 94 4.45 4.80 9.97
N PHE A 95 4.28 3.48 10.09
CA PHE A 95 4.06 2.81 11.36
C PHE A 95 5.16 1.80 11.61
N GLY A 96 5.80 1.85 12.79
CA GLY A 96 6.69 0.78 13.23
C GLY A 96 5.92 -0.54 13.37
N ASP A 97 6.56 -1.67 13.09
CA ASP A 97 5.88 -2.98 13.08
C ASP A 97 5.26 -3.35 14.44
N LYS A 98 5.87 -2.93 15.54
CA LYS A 98 5.30 -3.10 16.88
C LYS A 98 4.00 -2.30 17.04
N MET A 99 3.95 -1.08 16.51
CA MET A 99 2.73 -0.25 16.51
C MET A 99 1.66 -0.88 15.62
N ALA A 100 2.03 -1.32 14.41
CA ALA A 100 1.11 -1.96 13.48
C ALA A 100 0.48 -3.24 14.06
N ARG A 101 1.22 -4.02 14.86
CA ARG A 101 0.68 -5.19 15.56
C ARG A 101 -0.25 -4.86 16.71
N LYS A 102 -0.17 -3.67 17.29
CA LYS A 102 -1.03 -3.22 18.40
C LYS A 102 -2.31 -2.53 17.93
N GLY A 103 -2.30 -1.97 16.73
CA GLY A 103 -3.42 -1.30 16.08
C GLY A 103 -3.03 0.08 15.54
N THR A 104 -3.59 0.44 14.39
CA THR A 104 -3.26 1.68 13.68
C THR A 104 -4.44 2.63 13.52
N ILE A 105 -5.66 2.13 13.76
CA ILE A 105 -6.89 2.86 13.37
C ILE A 105 -7.03 4.22 14.07
N GLY A 106 -6.71 4.31 15.36
CA GLY A 106 -6.83 5.57 16.10
C GLY A 106 -6.02 6.72 15.49
N VAL A 107 -4.82 6.40 14.95
CA VAL A 107 -3.99 7.37 14.23
C VAL A 107 -4.54 7.63 12.81
N LEU A 108 -4.94 6.59 12.09
CA LEU A 108 -5.43 6.71 10.71
C LEU A 108 -6.72 7.53 10.63
N GLU A 109 -7.67 7.32 11.55
CA GLU A 109 -8.90 8.10 11.63
C GLU A 109 -8.66 9.57 11.97
N MET A 110 -7.73 9.86 12.88
CA MET A 110 -7.34 11.23 13.19
C MET A 110 -6.79 11.94 11.94
N LEU A 111 -5.90 11.28 11.19
CA LEU A 111 -5.30 11.83 9.99
C LEU A 111 -6.30 11.98 8.83
N GLN A 112 -7.26 11.06 8.69
CA GLN A 112 -8.32 11.16 7.69
C GLN A 112 -9.22 12.39 7.88
N ARG A 113 -9.40 12.85 9.13
CA ARG A 113 -10.22 14.03 9.44
C ARG A 113 -9.52 15.36 9.15
N ASP A 114 -8.22 15.35 8.91
CA ASP A 114 -7.48 16.57 8.55
C ASP A 114 -7.49 16.78 7.03
N PRO A 115 -8.27 17.78 6.52
CA PRO A 115 -8.37 18.00 5.07
C PRO A 115 -7.07 18.47 4.42
N ARG A 116 -6.07 18.87 5.21
CA ARG A 116 -4.75 19.29 4.73
C ARG A 116 -3.86 18.11 4.38
N ILE A 117 -4.20 16.90 4.89
CA ILE A 117 -3.46 15.68 4.55
C ILE A 117 -3.95 15.17 3.19
N GLY A 118 -3.09 15.31 2.19
CA GLY A 118 -3.41 14.90 0.83
C GLY A 118 -3.65 13.40 0.70
N THR A 119 -4.59 13.01 -0.15
CA THR A 119 -4.88 11.60 -0.48
C THR A 119 -3.70 10.89 -1.16
N ARG A 120 -2.65 11.63 -1.53
CA ARG A 120 -1.44 11.12 -2.20
C ARG A 120 -0.40 10.55 -1.23
N ALA A 121 -0.49 10.87 0.06
CA ALA A 121 0.46 10.37 1.05
C ALA A 121 0.51 8.84 1.04
N GLN A 122 1.72 8.31 0.88
CA GLN A 122 1.97 6.87 0.92
C GLN A 122 1.94 6.39 2.37
N VAL A 123 1.30 5.25 2.62
CA VAL A 123 1.27 4.62 3.94
C VAL A 123 2.06 3.34 3.89
N ALA A 124 2.95 3.12 4.88
CA ALA A 124 3.76 1.91 4.93
C ALA A 124 4.09 1.50 6.38
N ILE A 125 4.45 0.22 6.53
CA ILE A 125 4.97 -0.33 7.77
C ILE A 125 6.49 -0.40 7.69
N VAL A 126 7.15 -0.09 8.81
CA VAL A 126 8.61 -0.16 8.94
C VAL A 126 8.97 -1.33 9.84
N LYS A 127 9.85 -2.21 9.37
CA LYS A 127 10.45 -3.25 10.21
C LYS A 127 11.34 -2.59 11.25
N GLY A 128 10.92 -2.64 12.51
CA GLY A 128 11.52 -1.91 13.61
C GLY A 128 10.86 -0.54 13.84
N ARG A 129 11.65 0.49 14.06
CA ARG A 129 11.19 1.83 14.46
C ARG A 129 11.24 2.81 13.30
N THR A 130 10.18 3.63 13.20
CA THR A 130 10.08 4.68 12.17
C THR A 130 11.08 5.81 12.38
N ASP A 131 11.34 6.19 13.64
CA ASP A 131 12.30 7.26 13.95
C ASP A 131 13.71 6.93 13.43
N LYS A 132 14.14 5.67 13.55
CA LYS A 132 15.44 5.21 13.04
C LYS A 132 15.52 5.21 11.52
N LEU A 133 14.39 4.98 10.85
CA LEU A 133 14.32 5.08 9.40
C LEU A 133 14.30 6.55 8.98
N LEU A 134 13.48 7.41 9.60
CA LEU A 134 13.36 8.81 9.22
C LEU A 134 14.65 9.63 9.46
N GLN A 135 15.46 9.26 10.47
CA GLN A 135 16.77 9.86 10.76
C GLN A 135 17.89 9.48 9.78
N GLY A 136 17.63 8.56 8.84
CA GLY A 136 18.63 8.20 7.82
C GLY A 136 18.89 9.35 6.84
N ASN A 137 19.83 9.12 5.92
CA ASN A 137 20.06 10.00 4.78
C ASN A 137 19.98 9.18 3.50
N TYR A 138 18.96 9.43 2.67
CA TYR A 138 18.61 8.62 1.51
C TYR A 138 18.56 9.47 0.22
N GLY A 139 19.71 9.70 -0.38
CA GLY A 139 19.80 10.47 -1.62
C GLY A 139 19.69 11.99 -1.42
N THR A 140 19.31 12.71 -2.47
CA THR A 140 19.45 14.17 -2.57
C THR A 140 18.12 14.94 -2.53
N VAL A 141 16.99 14.24 -2.57
CA VAL A 141 15.64 14.86 -2.69
C VAL A 141 14.90 14.99 -1.37
N GLY A 142 15.54 14.69 -0.25
CA GLY A 142 14.90 14.62 1.06
C GLY A 142 14.18 13.29 1.30
N ASN A 143 14.22 12.83 2.55
CA ASN A 143 13.76 11.47 2.90
C ASN A 143 12.25 11.24 2.66
N GLY A 144 11.39 12.25 2.85
CA GLY A 144 9.96 12.11 2.63
C GLY A 144 9.65 11.79 1.16
N ILE A 145 10.20 12.58 0.25
CA ILE A 145 10.06 12.39 -1.21
C ILE A 145 10.72 11.08 -1.64
N TYR A 146 11.92 10.77 -1.13
CA TYR A 146 12.60 9.51 -1.44
C TYR A 146 11.73 8.29 -1.09
N LEU A 147 11.18 8.25 0.12
CA LEU A 147 10.35 7.13 0.59
C LEU A 147 9.04 7.02 -0.19
N SER A 148 8.39 8.15 -0.48
CA SER A 148 7.18 8.21 -1.31
C SER A 148 7.46 7.66 -2.72
N ASN A 149 8.54 8.10 -3.36
CA ASN A 149 8.96 7.64 -4.68
C ASN A 149 9.33 6.15 -4.67
N LEU A 150 10.04 5.67 -3.64
CA LEU A 150 10.38 4.25 -3.49
C LEU A 150 9.12 3.38 -3.45
N ILE A 151 8.12 3.76 -2.66
CA ILE A 151 6.86 3.02 -2.55
C ILE A 151 6.12 3.08 -3.88
N ARG A 152 5.96 4.26 -4.47
CA ARG A 152 5.28 4.46 -5.75
C ARG A 152 5.90 3.65 -6.88
N GLN A 153 7.22 3.68 -7.03
CA GLN A 153 7.93 2.91 -8.04
C GLN A 153 7.68 1.40 -7.88
N ASN A 154 7.69 0.89 -6.64
CA ASN A 154 7.40 -0.52 -6.40
C ASN A 154 5.93 -0.90 -6.67
N ILE A 155 5.00 0.03 -6.54
CA ILE A 155 3.58 -0.15 -6.93
C ILE A 155 3.44 -0.17 -8.46
N GLU A 156 4.07 0.77 -9.15
CA GLU A 156 3.93 0.97 -10.59
C GLU A 156 4.72 -0.05 -11.40
N GLU A 157 5.98 -0.27 -11.05
CA GLU A 157 6.95 -1.06 -11.85
C GLU A 157 7.26 -2.45 -11.27
N ARG A 158 6.79 -2.77 -10.05
CA ARG A 158 7.09 -4.01 -9.35
C ARG A 158 5.82 -4.72 -8.89
N ASP A 159 5.96 -5.59 -7.90
CA ASP A 159 4.94 -6.53 -7.49
C ASP A 159 4.07 -6.06 -6.32
N ILE A 160 4.16 -4.79 -5.91
CA ILE A 160 3.29 -4.24 -4.88
C ILE A 160 1.93 -3.86 -5.49
N PRO A 161 0.81 -4.37 -5.01
CA PRO A 161 -0.50 -3.88 -5.40
C PRO A 161 -0.72 -2.44 -4.92
N ARG A 162 -1.48 -1.66 -5.69
CA ARG A 162 -1.79 -0.28 -5.31
C ARG A 162 -2.50 -0.24 -3.96
N THR A 163 -1.94 0.53 -3.04
CA THR A 163 -2.51 0.79 -1.72
C THR A 163 -2.15 2.21 -1.27
N ASN A 164 -3.02 2.83 -0.49
CA ASN A 164 -2.85 4.14 0.13
C ASN A 164 -3.75 4.24 1.36
N LEU A 165 -3.80 5.40 2.02
CA LEU A 165 -4.66 5.63 3.19
C LEU A 165 -6.13 5.30 2.89
N HIS A 166 -6.66 5.77 1.76
CA HIS A 166 -8.07 5.55 1.40
C HIS A 166 -8.38 4.05 1.22
N SER A 167 -7.55 3.30 0.48
CA SER A 167 -7.77 1.87 0.26
C SER A 167 -7.63 1.05 1.55
N PHE A 168 -6.74 1.45 2.46
CA PHE A 168 -6.62 0.83 3.77
C PHE A 168 -7.90 1.01 4.58
N LEU A 169 -8.39 2.25 4.69
CA LEU A 169 -9.62 2.56 5.43
C LEU A 169 -10.84 1.91 4.80
N TYR A 170 -10.93 1.89 3.47
CA TYR A 170 -11.99 1.15 2.77
C TYR A 170 -12.00 -0.32 3.16
N ALA A 171 -10.86 -1.00 3.10
CA ALA A 171 -10.76 -2.41 3.50
C ALA A 171 -11.03 -2.62 4.99
N TYR A 172 -10.61 -1.69 5.86
CA TYR A 172 -10.88 -1.75 7.29
C TYR A 172 -12.38 -1.65 7.64
N TYR A 173 -13.10 -0.72 7.00
CA TYR A 173 -14.54 -0.56 7.22
C TYR A 173 -15.40 -1.53 6.41
N SER A 174 -14.81 -2.15 5.37
CA SER A 174 -15.48 -3.19 4.60
C SER A 174 -15.54 -4.49 5.41
N ASN A 175 -16.69 -5.13 5.41
CA ASN A 175 -16.81 -6.47 5.98
C ASN A 175 -16.28 -7.57 5.04
N GLY A 176 -15.87 -7.23 3.83
CA GLY A 176 -15.60 -8.19 2.75
C GLY A 176 -14.14 -8.35 2.37
N SER A 177 -13.23 -7.58 2.99
CA SER A 177 -11.79 -7.67 2.72
C SER A 177 -10.97 -7.20 3.92
N ASP A 178 -9.71 -7.59 4.00
CA ASP A 178 -8.75 -7.15 5.01
C ASP A 178 -7.68 -6.23 4.40
N PRO A 179 -7.19 -5.21 5.14
CA PRO A 179 -6.19 -4.26 4.63
C PRO A 179 -4.80 -4.88 4.45
N PHE A 180 -3.99 -4.22 3.61
CA PHE A 180 -2.56 -4.48 3.49
C PHE A 180 -1.78 -3.20 3.19
N LEU A 181 -0.49 -3.16 3.55
CA LEU A 181 0.42 -2.02 3.34
C LEU A 181 1.82 -2.50 2.93
N PRO A 182 2.60 -1.69 2.19
CA PRO A 182 3.99 -1.96 1.93
C PRO A 182 4.79 -2.13 3.23
N TYR A 183 5.75 -3.07 3.24
CA TYR A 183 6.61 -3.33 4.37
C TYR A 183 8.04 -2.95 4.02
N LEU A 184 8.58 -1.96 4.72
CA LEU A 184 9.88 -1.36 4.50
C LEU A 184 10.90 -1.83 5.51
N GLN A 185 12.15 -1.94 5.09
CA GLN A 185 13.29 -2.21 5.97
C GLN A 185 14.42 -1.25 5.64
N LYS A 186 15.04 -0.67 6.68
CA LYS A 186 16.30 0.06 6.55
C LYS A 186 17.45 -0.93 6.41
N GLU A 187 18.31 -0.73 5.41
CA GLU A 187 19.54 -1.50 5.15
C GLU A 187 20.70 -0.52 4.96
N GLY A 188 21.44 -0.24 6.04
CA GLY A 188 22.49 0.78 6.02
C GLY A 188 21.93 2.16 5.64
N ASN A 189 22.44 2.74 4.55
CA ASN A 189 22.02 4.02 4.00
C ASN A 189 20.96 3.87 2.89
N LYS A 190 20.25 2.75 2.83
CA LYS A 190 19.19 2.50 1.86
C LYS A 190 17.93 2.03 2.57
N VAL A 191 16.81 2.17 1.89
CA VAL A 191 15.54 1.58 2.31
C VAL A 191 15.07 0.63 1.21
N LYS A 192 14.57 -0.52 1.61
CA LYS A 192 14.07 -1.55 0.71
C LYS A 192 12.64 -1.88 1.05
N VAL A 193 11.82 -2.10 0.02
CA VAL A 193 10.53 -2.75 0.16
C VAL A 193 10.79 -4.26 0.28
N VAL A 194 10.51 -4.84 1.44
CA VAL A 194 10.79 -6.26 1.73
C VAL A 194 9.56 -7.14 1.65
N GLY A 195 8.40 -6.56 1.36
CA GLY A 195 7.15 -7.28 1.22
C GLY A 195 5.92 -6.42 1.45
N ILE A 196 4.85 -7.09 1.88
CA ILE A 196 3.56 -6.49 2.23
C ILE A 196 3.15 -6.97 3.62
N ALA A 197 2.79 -6.05 4.50
CA ALA A 197 2.16 -6.31 5.78
C ALA A 197 0.67 -6.58 5.57
N LEU A 198 0.15 -7.66 6.12
CA LEU A 198 -1.24 -8.08 6.08
C LEU A 198 -1.90 -7.83 7.43
N PHE A 199 -3.11 -7.31 7.39
CA PHE A 199 -3.85 -6.92 8.59
C PHE A 199 -5.08 -7.79 8.80
N LYS A 200 -5.47 -7.95 10.05
CA LYS A 200 -6.83 -8.30 10.46
C LYS A 200 -7.40 -7.08 11.17
N ASN A 201 -8.44 -6.49 10.57
CA ASN A 201 -8.89 -5.14 10.96
C ASN A 201 -7.73 -4.14 10.86
N ASP A 202 -7.36 -3.49 11.97
CA ASP A 202 -6.28 -2.49 12.06
C ASP A 202 -4.95 -3.04 12.59
N ARG A 203 -4.84 -4.37 12.80
CA ARG A 203 -3.64 -5.00 13.39
C ARG A 203 -2.91 -5.84 12.36
N MET A 204 -1.62 -5.56 12.21
CA MET A 204 -0.75 -6.41 11.41
C MET A 204 -0.62 -7.80 12.03
N VAL A 205 -1.02 -8.83 11.29
CA VAL A 205 -0.95 -10.23 11.75
C VAL A 205 0.14 -11.02 11.05
N HIS A 206 0.45 -10.68 9.81
CA HIS A 206 1.44 -11.39 9.00
C HIS A 206 2.09 -10.45 7.97
N HIS A 207 3.14 -10.94 7.27
CA HIS A 207 3.70 -10.27 6.10
C HIS A 207 4.06 -11.26 4.99
N ILE A 208 3.84 -10.86 3.75
CA ILE A 208 4.26 -11.57 2.55
C ILE A 208 5.65 -11.08 2.17
N LYS A 209 6.60 -11.99 1.90
CA LYS A 209 7.96 -11.66 1.46
C LYS A 209 8.00 -11.40 -0.06
N ASN A 210 9.04 -10.72 -0.53
CA ASN A 210 9.20 -10.34 -1.95
C ASN A 210 9.01 -11.49 -2.93
N LYS A 211 9.47 -12.70 -2.62
CA LYS A 211 9.33 -13.90 -3.49
C LYS A 211 7.88 -14.29 -3.79
N ASP A 212 6.94 -13.89 -2.93
CA ASP A 212 5.52 -14.23 -3.05
C ASP A 212 4.66 -13.05 -3.54
N LEU A 213 5.26 -11.86 -3.71
CA LEU A 213 4.53 -10.65 -4.10
C LEU A 213 3.87 -10.75 -5.48
N PHE A 214 4.54 -11.34 -6.45
CA PHE A 214 3.98 -11.59 -7.77
C PHE A 214 2.64 -12.33 -7.67
N TYR A 215 2.60 -13.44 -6.92
CA TYR A 215 1.39 -14.24 -6.75
C TYR A 215 0.29 -13.47 -6.00
N PHE A 216 0.67 -12.68 -5.00
CA PHE A 216 -0.28 -11.82 -4.30
C PHE A 216 -0.84 -10.73 -5.23
N LYS A 217 0.00 -10.08 -6.02
CA LYS A 217 -0.44 -9.03 -6.95
C LYS A 217 -1.41 -9.57 -8.00
N ILE A 218 -1.14 -10.71 -8.60
CA ILE A 218 -2.04 -11.30 -9.61
C ILE A 218 -3.38 -11.77 -9.01
N LEU A 219 -3.43 -12.13 -7.73
CA LEU A 219 -4.65 -12.45 -7.00
C LEU A 219 -5.46 -11.20 -6.63
N SER A 220 -4.80 -10.13 -6.18
CA SER A 220 -5.45 -8.94 -5.59
C SER A 220 -5.68 -7.80 -6.59
N ALA A 221 -4.80 -7.61 -7.59
CA ALA A 221 -4.83 -6.49 -8.51
C ALA A 221 -4.60 -6.92 -9.98
N ARG A 222 -4.88 -6.03 -10.94
CA ARG A 222 -4.42 -6.20 -12.32
C ARG A 222 -2.91 -6.02 -12.38
N TYR A 223 -2.24 -6.91 -13.06
CA TYR A 223 -0.82 -6.80 -13.39
C TYR A 223 -0.70 -6.23 -14.81
N LYS A 224 0.03 -5.15 -15.00
CA LYS A 224 0.16 -4.48 -16.30
C LYS A 224 1.58 -4.44 -16.83
N THR A 225 2.58 -4.55 -15.94
CA THR A 225 4.00 -4.47 -16.25
C THR A 225 4.77 -5.33 -15.25
N GLY A 226 5.99 -5.72 -15.59
CA GLY A 226 6.88 -6.47 -14.71
C GLY A 226 7.41 -7.73 -15.36
N THR A 227 8.22 -8.45 -14.61
CA THR A 227 8.91 -9.66 -15.04
C THR A 227 8.70 -10.75 -14.00
N HIS A 228 8.45 -11.96 -14.45
CA HIS A 228 8.42 -13.15 -13.59
C HIS A 228 9.25 -14.26 -14.18
N THR A 229 10.01 -14.95 -13.33
CA THR A 229 10.89 -16.05 -13.70
C THR A 229 10.41 -17.34 -13.05
N THR A 230 10.27 -18.38 -13.84
CA THR A 230 9.91 -19.73 -13.39
C THR A 230 11.06 -20.70 -13.69
N LYS A 231 11.29 -21.64 -12.77
CA LYS A 231 12.22 -22.76 -12.95
C LYS A 231 11.52 -23.93 -13.62
N MET A 232 12.20 -24.52 -14.57
CA MET A 232 11.85 -25.77 -15.25
C MET A 232 12.98 -26.79 -14.98
N GLU A 233 12.82 -28.05 -15.31
CA GLU A 233 13.78 -29.15 -15.06
C GLU A 233 15.24 -28.78 -15.41
N GLY A 234 15.95 -28.14 -14.47
CA GLY A 234 17.33 -27.67 -14.66
C GLY A 234 17.47 -26.31 -15.38
N GLU A 235 16.39 -25.74 -15.89
CA GLU A 235 16.35 -24.53 -16.72
C GLU A 235 15.50 -23.42 -16.05
N TYR A 236 15.57 -22.23 -16.61
CA TYR A 236 14.68 -21.13 -16.22
C TYR A 236 14.18 -20.38 -17.45
N ALA A 237 12.98 -19.80 -17.29
CA ALA A 237 12.41 -18.89 -18.27
C ALA A 237 11.88 -17.64 -17.56
N SER A 238 12.10 -16.47 -18.18
CA SER A 238 11.61 -15.17 -17.71
C SER A 238 10.64 -14.57 -18.72
N ILE A 239 9.45 -14.18 -18.24
CA ILE A 239 8.45 -13.46 -19.04
C ILE A 239 8.38 -12.02 -18.54
N ARG A 240 8.43 -11.04 -19.45
CA ARG A 240 8.27 -9.60 -19.17
C ARG A 240 7.03 -9.01 -19.85
N ASN A 241 6.74 -7.74 -19.55
CA ASN A 241 5.55 -7.03 -20.05
C ASN A 241 4.26 -7.80 -19.77
N ILE A 242 4.18 -8.36 -18.56
CA ILE A 242 3.10 -9.24 -18.15
C ILE A 242 1.81 -8.43 -18.01
N THR A 243 0.75 -8.92 -18.67
CA THR A 243 -0.60 -8.45 -18.47
C THR A 243 -1.46 -9.60 -17.94
N THR A 244 -2.19 -9.37 -16.85
CA THR A 244 -3.09 -10.37 -16.28
C THR A 244 -4.53 -9.91 -16.26
N THR A 245 -5.43 -10.86 -16.51
CA THR A 245 -6.85 -10.75 -16.19
C THR A 245 -7.22 -11.87 -15.23
N ARG A 246 -8.21 -11.64 -14.37
CA ARG A 246 -8.73 -12.70 -13.49
C ARG A 246 -10.24 -12.66 -13.42
N LYS A 247 -10.83 -13.83 -13.29
CA LYS A 247 -12.26 -14.03 -13.04
C LYS A 247 -12.41 -14.89 -11.78
N PHE A 248 -13.45 -14.59 -11.01
CA PHE A 248 -13.82 -15.37 -9.83
C PHE A 248 -15.12 -16.10 -10.17
N LEU A 249 -15.05 -17.42 -10.23
CA LEU A 249 -16.20 -18.30 -10.41
C LEU A 249 -16.61 -18.76 -9.01
N ILE A 250 -17.81 -18.38 -8.58
CA ILE A 250 -18.31 -18.64 -7.23
C ILE A 250 -19.58 -19.47 -7.37
N GLU A 251 -19.55 -20.67 -6.81
CA GLU A 251 -20.58 -21.69 -6.94
C GLU A 251 -20.93 -22.30 -5.58
N GLY A 252 -22.09 -22.98 -5.52
CA GLY A 252 -22.55 -23.64 -4.29
C GLY A 252 -23.29 -22.72 -3.32
N PRO A 253 -23.49 -23.15 -2.07
CA PRO A 253 -24.26 -22.41 -1.07
C PRO A 253 -23.51 -21.17 -0.57
N LYS A 254 -24.26 -20.11 -0.26
CA LYS A 254 -23.70 -18.81 0.13
C LYS A 254 -22.87 -18.82 1.41
N GLU A 255 -23.14 -19.76 2.31
CA GLU A 255 -22.38 -19.91 3.58
C GLU A 255 -21.05 -20.64 3.39
N ARG A 256 -20.96 -21.50 2.35
CA ARG A 256 -19.75 -22.30 2.04
C ARG A 256 -19.56 -22.47 0.53
N PRO A 257 -19.34 -21.38 -0.21
CA PRO A 257 -19.11 -21.46 -1.64
C PRO A 257 -17.76 -22.11 -1.98
N SER A 258 -17.71 -22.74 -3.14
CA SER A 258 -16.47 -23.07 -3.85
C SER A 258 -16.06 -21.87 -4.71
N ILE A 259 -14.79 -21.50 -4.71
CA ILE A 259 -14.29 -20.36 -5.48
C ILE A 259 -13.16 -20.80 -6.40
N THR A 260 -13.32 -20.60 -7.69
CA THR A 260 -12.21 -20.78 -8.64
C THR A 260 -11.73 -19.41 -9.14
N VAL A 261 -10.43 -19.14 -8.96
CA VAL A 261 -9.77 -17.95 -9.50
C VAL A 261 -9.13 -18.31 -10.84
N ASP A 262 -9.78 -17.93 -11.95
CA ASP A 262 -9.25 -18.14 -13.32
C ASP A 262 -8.35 -16.95 -13.69
N ILE A 263 -7.04 -17.17 -13.73
CA ILE A 263 -6.01 -16.18 -14.06
C ILE A 263 -5.55 -16.42 -15.50
N ARG A 264 -5.63 -15.40 -16.34
CA ARG A 264 -5.06 -15.39 -17.69
C ARG A 264 -3.93 -14.40 -17.76
N MET A 265 -2.75 -14.89 -18.12
CA MET A 265 -1.52 -14.11 -18.24
C MET A 265 -1.02 -14.11 -19.69
N LYS A 266 -0.64 -12.94 -20.17
CA LYS A 266 0.05 -12.75 -21.44
C LYS A 266 1.35 -12.00 -21.18
N GLY A 267 2.40 -12.33 -21.93
CA GLY A 267 3.68 -11.63 -21.84
C GLY A 267 4.64 -12.05 -22.95
N VAL A 268 5.81 -11.45 -22.93
CA VAL A 268 6.87 -11.69 -23.92
C VAL A 268 7.97 -12.51 -23.24
N LEU A 269 8.42 -13.60 -23.88
CA LEU A 269 9.58 -14.34 -23.41
C LEU A 269 10.82 -13.44 -23.54
N TYR A 270 11.45 -13.16 -22.41
CA TYR A 270 12.59 -12.26 -22.33
C TYR A 270 13.93 -13.00 -22.23
N GLU A 271 13.92 -14.09 -21.47
CA GLU A 271 15.11 -14.89 -21.22
C GLU A 271 14.72 -16.36 -21.10
N PHE A 272 15.52 -17.23 -21.69
CA PHE A 272 15.39 -18.66 -21.60
C PHE A 272 16.80 -19.26 -21.60
N SER A 273 17.06 -20.20 -20.70
CA SER A 273 18.40 -20.77 -20.47
C SER A 273 18.84 -21.80 -21.50
N HIS A 274 18.04 -22.06 -22.55
CA HIS A 274 18.33 -23.02 -23.60
C HIS A 274 18.44 -22.36 -24.98
N ASP A 275 19.30 -22.86 -25.86
CA ASP A 275 19.60 -22.26 -27.18
C ASP A 275 18.48 -22.44 -28.20
N VAL A 276 17.62 -23.45 -28.01
CA VAL A 276 16.57 -23.79 -29.02
C VAL A 276 15.21 -23.33 -28.52
N TYR A 277 14.56 -22.48 -29.30
CA TYR A 277 13.18 -22.06 -29.09
C TYR A 277 12.27 -22.47 -30.24
N ASN A 278 11.28 -23.29 -29.99
CA ASN A 278 10.29 -23.74 -30.97
C ASN A 278 8.89 -23.82 -30.33
N LYS A 279 7.89 -24.19 -31.15
CA LYS A 279 6.50 -24.30 -30.69
C LYS A 279 6.30 -25.27 -29.50
N LYS A 280 7.06 -26.39 -29.49
CA LYS A 280 7.01 -27.38 -28.40
C LYS A 280 7.59 -26.81 -27.12
N ILE A 281 8.77 -26.20 -27.21
CA ILE A 281 9.43 -25.54 -26.06
C ILE A 281 8.56 -24.39 -25.51
N ARG A 282 7.99 -23.55 -26.39
CA ARG A 282 7.04 -22.52 -25.97
C ARG A 282 5.92 -23.11 -25.13
N LYS A 283 5.31 -24.21 -25.56
CA LYS A 283 4.23 -24.86 -24.82
C LYS A 283 4.71 -25.40 -23.47
N GLN A 284 5.90 -25.98 -23.39
CA GLN A 284 6.50 -26.43 -22.13
C GLN A 284 6.73 -25.27 -21.16
N ILE A 285 7.21 -24.13 -21.65
CA ILE A 285 7.37 -22.91 -20.83
C ILE A 285 6.01 -22.42 -20.31
N GLU A 286 5.01 -22.29 -21.20
CA GLU A 286 3.65 -21.88 -20.81
C GLU A 286 3.09 -22.80 -19.70
N ASP A 287 3.20 -24.12 -19.86
CA ASP A 287 2.73 -25.12 -18.90
C ASP A 287 3.50 -25.03 -17.55
N ALA A 288 4.80 -24.74 -17.59
CA ALA A 288 5.59 -24.54 -16.38
C ALA A 288 5.13 -23.30 -15.61
N PHE A 289 4.88 -22.18 -16.29
CA PHE A 289 4.31 -20.97 -15.65
C PHE A 289 2.90 -21.22 -15.10
N GLU A 290 2.04 -21.95 -15.84
CA GLU A 290 0.69 -22.31 -15.38
C GLU A 290 0.74 -23.09 -14.06
N LYS A 291 1.62 -24.11 -13.98
CA LYS A 291 1.85 -24.91 -12.76
C LYS A 291 2.43 -24.08 -11.62
N ASP A 292 3.42 -23.24 -11.89
CA ASP A 292 4.05 -22.38 -10.91
C ASP A 292 3.04 -21.41 -10.29
N ILE A 293 2.27 -20.72 -11.12
CA ILE A 293 1.24 -19.77 -10.69
C ILE A 293 0.16 -20.50 -9.86
N ALA A 294 -0.39 -21.58 -10.35
CA ALA A 294 -1.44 -22.31 -9.63
C ALA A 294 -0.93 -22.78 -8.25
N LYS A 295 0.22 -23.46 -8.22
CA LYS A 295 0.82 -23.99 -6.98
C LYS A 295 1.10 -22.91 -5.93
N ASN A 296 1.75 -21.80 -6.34
CA ASN A 296 2.18 -20.79 -5.38
C ASN A 296 1.04 -19.86 -4.97
N ALA A 297 0.08 -19.58 -5.86
CA ALA A 297 -1.12 -18.82 -5.51
C ALA A 297 -2.05 -19.62 -4.58
N ASP A 298 -2.26 -20.94 -4.81
CA ASP A 298 -3.00 -21.80 -3.90
C ASP A 298 -2.34 -21.87 -2.52
N ARG A 299 -1.02 -22.04 -2.46
CA ARG A 299 -0.26 -22.01 -1.20
C ARG A 299 -0.47 -20.69 -0.45
N LEU A 300 -0.43 -19.58 -1.16
CA LEU A 300 -0.63 -18.25 -0.57
C LEU A 300 -2.06 -18.06 -0.05
N ILE A 301 -3.06 -18.52 -0.78
CA ILE A 301 -4.47 -18.51 -0.34
C ILE A 301 -4.65 -19.33 0.92
N LYS A 302 -4.14 -20.57 0.96
CA LYS A 302 -4.18 -21.41 2.17
C LYS A 302 -3.50 -20.75 3.36
N HIS A 303 -2.39 -20.05 3.12
CA HIS A 303 -1.71 -19.30 4.18
C HIS A 303 -2.57 -18.14 4.70
N MET A 304 -3.26 -17.41 3.82
CA MET A 304 -4.20 -16.36 4.23
C MET A 304 -5.41 -16.95 4.98
N GLN A 305 -5.95 -18.06 4.52
CA GLN A 305 -7.03 -18.79 5.18
C GLN A 305 -6.65 -19.24 6.60
N SER A 306 -5.44 -19.80 6.79
CA SER A 306 -4.95 -20.23 8.11
C SER A 306 -4.82 -19.09 9.12
N HIS A 307 -4.58 -17.86 8.64
CA HIS A 307 -4.54 -16.65 9.45
C HIS A 307 -5.90 -15.93 9.54
N ARG A 308 -6.94 -16.48 8.92
CA ARG A 308 -8.29 -15.90 8.84
C ARG A 308 -8.32 -14.48 8.30
N ILE A 309 -7.48 -14.19 7.32
CA ILE A 309 -7.39 -12.89 6.64
C ILE A 309 -7.73 -13.02 5.16
N ASP A 310 -8.43 -12.02 4.63
CA ASP A 310 -8.88 -11.97 3.24
C ASP A 310 -8.47 -10.66 2.53
N PRO A 311 -7.17 -10.43 2.30
CA PRO A 311 -6.72 -9.23 1.60
C PRO A 311 -6.99 -9.28 0.08
N VAL A 312 -7.44 -10.41 -0.45
CA VAL A 312 -7.88 -10.57 -1.85
C VAL A 312 -9.32 -10.11 -2.04
N GLY A 313 -10.12 -10.13 -0.97
CA GLY A 313 -11.53 -9.73 -0.97
C GLY A 313 -12.46 -10.81 -1.53
N PHE A 314 -12.26 -12.07 -1.17
CA PHE A 314 -13.17 -13.15 -1.54
C PHE A 314 -14.57 -12.94 -0.96
N GLY A 315 -14.67 -12.38 0.27
CA GLY A 315 -15.95 -12.04 0.89
C GLY A 315 -16.73 -10.98 0.11
N GLU A 316 -16.08 -9.94 -0.41
CA GLU A 316 -16.73 -8.93 -1.27
C GLU A 316 -17.25 -9.54 -2.58
N ARG A 317 -16.48 -10.45 -3.17
CA ARG A 317 -16.86 -11.13 -4.41
C ARG A 317 -18.02 -12.09 -4.18
N ALA A 318 -18.02 -12.82 -3.07
CA ALA A 318 -19.12 -13.66 -2.67
C ALA A 318 -20.40 -12.84 -2.45
N LYS A 319 -20.32 -11.69 -1.74
CA LYS A 319 -21.45 -10.78 -1.58
C LYS A 319 -22.02 -10.31 -2.92
N SER A 320 -21.17 -9.97 -3.89
CA SER A 320 -21.65 -9.52 -5.20
C SER A 320 -22.38 -10.62 -6.00
N ARG A 321 -22.21 -11.90 -5.63
CA ARG A 321 -22.86 -13.06 -6.25
C ARG A 321 -24.17 -13.45 -5.58
N TYR A 322 -24.30 -13.29 -4.26
CA TYR A 322 -25.43 -13.79 -3.48
C TYR A 322 -26.26 -12.65 -2.88
N ARG A 323 -27.61 -12.75 -2.99
CA ARG A 323 -28.53 -11.89 -2.23
C ARG A 323 -28.53 -12.30 -0.75
N ASN A 324 -28.73 -11.33 0.14
CA ASN A 324 -28.79 -11.56 1.60
C ASN A 324 -27.55 -12.34 2.10
N PHE A 325 -26.35 -11.88 1.70
CA PHE A 325 -25.09 -12.49 2.05
C PHE A 325 -24.72 -12.18 3.51
N ASP A 326 -24.41 -13.22 4.28
CA ASP A 326 -23.93 -13.09 5.66
C ASP A 326 -22.41 -13.25 5.73
N TYR A 327 -21.72 -12.13 5.93
CA TYR A 327 -20.27 -12.12 6.10
C TYR A 327 -19.80 -12.94 7.31
N LYS A 328 -20.58 -12.97 8.42
CA LYS A 328 -20.18 -13.73 9.61
C LYS A 328 -20.20 -15.24 9.34
N ALA A 329 -21.23 -15.71 8.66
CA ALA A 329 -21.31 -17.11 8.25
C ALA A 329 -20.19 -17.48 7.26
N PHE A 330 -19.94 -16.62 6.26
CA PHE A 330 -18.86 -16.82 5.30
C PHE A 330 -17.50 -16.90 5.99
N TYR A 331 -17.13 -15.92 6.81
CA TYR A 331 -15.80 -15.89 7.46
C TYR A 331 -15.62 -16.93 8.56
N ARG A 332 -16.70 -17.47 9.12
CA ARG A 332 -16.63 -18.66 9.99
C ARG A 332 -16.09 -19.86 9.21
N ASN A 333 -16.55 -20.05 7.97
CA ASN A 333 -16.17 -21.16 7.11
C ASN A 333 -14.93 -20.86 6.25
N TYR A 334 -14.47 -19.60 6.18
CA TYR A 334 -13.39 -19.16 5.29
C TYR A 334 -12.10 -20.00 5.37
N PRO A 335 -11.64 -20.46 6.56
CA PRO A 335 -10.45 -21.31 6.65
C PRO A 335 -10.55 -22.62 5.85
N ASP A 336 -11.77 -23.14 5.69
CA ASP A 336 -12.03 -24.45 5.08
C ASP A 336 -12.74 -24.34 3.72
N LEU A 337 -12.87 -23.12 3.16
CA LEU A 337 -13.44 -22.95 1.84
C LEU A 337 -12.53 -23.58 0.77
N ASP A 338 -13.16 -24.26 -0.17
CA ASP A 338 -12.47 -24.75 -1.38
C ASP A 338 -12.21 -23.59 -2.34
N ILE A 339 -10.99 -23.02 -2.26
CA ILE A 339 -10.53 -21.95 -3.13
C ILE A 339 -9.39 -22.49 -3.97
N LYS A 340 -9.58 -22.51 -5.31
CA LYS A 340 -8.60 -23.04 -6.27
C LYS A 340 -8.17 -21.98 -7.28
N VAL A 341 -6.92 -22.05 -7.72
CA VAL A 341 -6.40 -21.19 -8.79
C VAL A 341 -6.20 -22.02 -10.06
N LYS A 342 -6.77 -21.53 -11.16
CA LYS A 342 -6.47 -21.99 -12.51
C LYS A 342 -5.69 -20.89 -13.23
N ALA A 343 -4.61 -21.24 -13.90
CA ALA A 343 -3.81 -20.29 -14.65
C ALA A 343 -3.75 -20.71 -16.13
N LYS A 344 -3.83 -19.72 -17.01
CA LYS A 344 -3.56 -19.86 -18.44
C LYS A 344 -2.54 -18.81 -18.85
N VAL A 345 -1.41 -19.27 -19.38
CA VAL A 345 -0.31 -18.41 -19.81
C VAL A 345 -0.20 -18.45 -21.33
N THR A 346 0.04 -17.31 -21.93
CA THR A 346 0.25 -17.16 -23.37
C THR A 346 1.48 -16.29 -23.62
N ILE A 347 2.49 -16.85 -24.25
CA ILE A 347 3.66 -16.12 -24.72
C ILE A 347 3.31 -15.52 -26.09
N THR A 348 3.26 -14.18 -26.17
CA THR A 348 2.85 -13.47 -27.38
C THR A 348 3.97 -13.28 -28.38
N GLN A 349 5.21 -13.13 -27.90
CA GLN A 349 6.43 -12.98 -28.69
C GLN A 349 7.61 -13.58 -27.94
N ALA A 350 8.60 -14.07 -28.67
CA ALA A 350 9.92 -14.37 -28.15
C ALA A 350 10.86 -13.21 -28.52
N GLY A 351 11.37 -12.51 -27.51
CA GLY A 351 12.38 -11.47 -27.70
C GLY A 351 13.80 -12.03 -27.77
N ILE A 352 13.94 -13.29 -28.20
CA ILE A 352 15.23 -13.94 -28.39
C ILE A 352 15.73 -13.49 -29.77
N VAL A 353 16.84 -12.77 -29.79
CA VAL A 353 17.58 -12.46 -31.02
C VAL A 353 18.16 -13.78 -31.50
N GLU A 354 17.82 -14.16 -32.74
CA GLU A 354 18.47 -15.25 -33.44
C GLU A 354 19.96 -14.96 -33.64
#